data_d89642e7126601d74757877f65f7ccaf
#
_entry.id   d89642e7126601d74757877f65f7ccaf
#
_cell.length_a   1.000
_cell.length_b   1.000
_cell.length_c   1.000
_cell.angle_alpha   90.00
_cell.angle_beta   90.00
_cell.angle_gamma   90.00
#
_symmetry.space_group_name_H-M   'P 1'
#
loop_
_entity.id
_entity.type
_entity.pdbx_description
1 polymer ?
#
loop_
_entity_poly.entity_id
_entity_poly.type
_entity_poly.pdbx_seq_one_letter_code
_entity_poly.pdbx_strand_id
1 'polypeptide(L)'
;MDFYSTNSLSWEQLEYGEKAMMNLHYGLIHVGLPTMVDLRRDKLPNVKEGNMPKNFELCKEGDVAFADASEDTNEVAKAIEFFNLDNKDIVCGLHTIHGRDNKNKTVVGFKGYAFSSSAFHNQIRRIAQGTKIYSISTKNFSECYVGIPSKAEQTKIATLLRLIDERIATQNKIIEDLKKLKSAISKQAFAQKPNGWNRLDTLFSKGKAGGTPTSTNKEYYNGEIPFLSINDITKQGKYVRYTENHLSRSGLENSSAWVVPEYSLIISMYASVGLVTINEVPITTSQAMFAMQLRDKDLLDYLYYYLSYFKYRHIHKYLETGTQSNINADIVRGIMIPTYGHSRNMKIASTLQGIDAKIDNELSVLKLFNRQKNYLLSQMFI
;
A
#
# COMPACT_ATOMS: atom_id res chain seq x y z
N MET A 1 -5.20 -34.33 -7.73
CA MET A 1 -6.23 -33.33 -7.42
C MET A 1 -7.28 -33.41 -8.52
N ASP A 2 -8.54 -33.38 -8.16
CA ASP A 2 -9.64 -33.38 -9.12
C ASP A 2 -10.14 -31.94 -9.30
N PHE A 3 -10.49 -31.56 -10.54
CA PHE A 3 -10.93 -30.24 -10.87
C PHE A 3 -12.42 -30.22 -11.15
N TYR A 4 -13.08 -29.17 -10.72
CA TYR A 4 -14.53 -28.98 -10.78
C TYR A 4 -14.89 -27.75 -11.61
N SER A 5 -16.10 -27.77 -12.16
CA SER A 5 -16.62 -26.64 -12.93
C SER A 5 -16.80 -25.40 -12.08
N THR A 6 -16.52 -24.25 -12.64
CA THR A 6 -16.71 -22.94 -12.05
C THR A 6 -17.76 -22.16 -12.84
N ASN A 7 -18.34 -21.12 -12.25
CA ASN A 7 -19.31 -20.28 -12.94
C ASN A 7 -18.65 -19.05 -13.57
N SER A 8 -19.39 -18.35 -14.42
CA SER A 8 -18.92 -17.17 -15.16
C SER A 8 -19.55 -15.86 -14.69
N LEU A 9 -20.00 -15.78 -13.42
CA LEU A 9 -20.62 -14.59 -12.89
C LEU A 9 -19.63 -13.42 -12.81
N SER A 10 -20.00 -12.30 -13.42
CA SER A 10 -19.25 -11.04 -13.36
C SER A 10 -19.56 -10.27 -12.06
N TRP A 11 -18.77 -9.23 -11.76
CA TRP A 11 -19.00 -8.35 -10.60
C TRP A 11 -20.41 -7.71 -10.58
N GLU A 12 -21.00 -7.44 -11.72
CA GLU A 12 -22.34 -6.87 -11.84
C GLU A 12 -23.43 -7.81 -11.30
N GLN A 13 -23.15 -9.12 -11.29
CA GLN A 13 -24.06 -10.17 -10.81
C GLN A 13 -23.80 -10.53 -9.33
N LEU A 14 -22.88 -9.85 -8.69
CA LEU A 14 -22.48 -10.07 -7.30
C LEU A 14 -22.81 -8.85 -6.44
N GLU A 15 -23.03 -9.06 -5.16
CA GLU A 15 -23.25 -8.01 -4.16
C GLU A 15 -22.77 -8.45 -2.78
N TYR A 16 -22.34 -7.50 -1.95
CA TYR A 16 -22.05 -7.80 -0.55
C TYR A 16 -23.34 -7.75 0.29
N GLY A 17 -23.52 -8.72 1.17
CA GLY A 17 -24.68 -8.81 2.05
C GLY A 17 -24.73 -10.14 2.78
N GLU A 18 -25.86 -10.44 3.40
CA GLU A 18 -26.12 -11.68 4.14
C GLU A 18 -27.06 -12.58 3.34
N LYS A 19 -26.60 -13.16 2.24
CA LYS A 19 -27.36 -14.12 1.44
C LYS A 19 -26.74 -15.51 1.49
N ALA A 20 -27.50 -16.52 1.06
CA ALA A 20 -27.14 -17.92 1.26
C ALA A 20 -25.98 -18.41 0.39
N MET A 21 -25.79 -17.87 -0.83
CA MET A 21 -24.77 -18.36 -1.77
C MET A 21 -23.71 -17.30 -2.02
N MET A 22 -22.48 -17.61 -1.65
CA MET A 22 -21.31 -16.76 -1.90
C MET A 22 -20.59 -17.17 -3.18
N ASN A 23 -19.90 -16.22 -3.81
CA ASN A 23 -19.11 -16.44 -5.02
C ASN A 23 -17.69 -15.97 -4.82
N LEU A 24 -16.71 -16.82 -5.16
CA LEU A 24 -15.30 -16.44 -5.21
C LEU A 24 -14.96 -15.97 -6.62
N HIS A 25 -14.86 -14.67 -6.82
CA HIS A 25 -14.36 -14.07 -8.06
C HIS A 25 -12.83 -13.99 -8.06
N TYR A 26 -12.17 -14.27 -9.19
CA TYR A 26 -10.69 -14.31 -9.30
C TYR A 26 -10.00 -13.03 -8.82
N GLY A 27 -10.61 -11.87 -9.02
CA GLY A 27 -10.08 -10.59 -8.54
C GLY A 27 -9.82 -10.54 -7.04
N LEU A 28 -10.61 -11.30 -6.23
CA LEU A 28 -10.39 -11.41 -4.80
C LEU A 28 -9.18 -12.28 -4.44
N ILE A 29 -8.82 -13.23 -5.30
CA ILE A 29 -7.60 -14.03 -5.15
C ILE A 29 -6.36 -13.15 -5.37
N HIS A 30 -6.41 -12.25 -6.36
CA HIS A 30 -5.32 -11.30 -6.62
C HIS A 30 -5.21 -10.24 -5.54
N VAL A 31 -6.35 -9.66 -5.11
CA VAL A 31 -6.40 -8.57 -4.15
C VAL A 31 -7.51 -8.81 -3.13
N GLY A 32 -7.17 -8.89 -1.87
CA GLY A 32 -8.14 -8.86 -0.77
C GLY A 32 -8.25 -10.13 0.05
N LEU A 33 -7.94 -11.31 -0.49
CA LEU A 33 -8.00 -12.55 0.29
C LEU A 33 -6.62 -13.05 0.71
N PRO A 34 -6.52 -13.61 1.93
CA PRO A 34 -5.31 -14.32 2.37
C PRO A 34 -5.20 -15.69 1.68
N THR A 35 -4.02 -16.30 1.74
CA THR A 35 -3.80 -17.67 1.27
C THR A 35 -4.75 -18.68 1.93
N MET A 36 -5.04 -18.51 3.22
CA MET A 36 -6.02 -19.29 3.98
C MET A 36 -7.29 -18.47 4.21
N VAL A 37 -8.36 -18.81 3.50
CA VAL A 37 -9.66 -18.13 3.62
C VAL A 37 -10.44 -18.71 4.79
N ASP A 38 -10.79 -17.83 5.73
CA ASP A 38 -11.61 -18.15 6.92
C ASP A 38 -12.83 -17.22 6.96
N LEU A 39 -14.01 -17.72 6.63
CA LEU A 39 -15.24 -16.91 6.48
C LEU A 39 -15.83 -16.39 7.80
N ARG A 40 -15.22 -16.71 8.93
CA ARG A 40 -15.55 -16.02 10.20
C ARG A 40 -15.04 -14.58 10.20
N ARG A 41 -14.02 -14.26 9.36
CA ARG A 41 -13.37 -12.95 9.25
C ARG A 41 -13.29 -12.40 7.84
N ASP A 42 -13.12 -13.28 6.85
CA ASP A 42 -12.97 -12.90 5.45
C ASP A 42 -14.37 -12.79 4.80
N LYS A 43 -14.53 -11.86 3.89
CA LYS A 43 -15.83 -11.60 3.24
C LYS A 43 -15.75 -11.91 1.75
N LEU A 44 -16.73 -12.68 1.28
CA LEU A 44 -16.99 -12.90 -0.13
C LEU A 44 -18.30 -12.23 -0.52
N PRO A 45 -18.46 -11.79 -1.77
CA PRO A 45 -19.73 -11.33 -2.28
C PRO A 45 -20.72 -12.51 -2.44
N ASN A 46 -21.99 -12.21 -2.36
CA ASN A 46 -23.09 -13.13 -2.64
C ASN A 46 -23.51 -13.03 -4.09
N VAL A 47 -24.10 -14.10 -4.61
CA VAL A 47 -24.79 -14.10 -5.90
C VAL A 47 -26.08 -13.31 -5.77
N LYS A 48 -26.31 -12.33 -6.66
CA LYS A 48 -27.57 -11.59 -6.71
C LYS A 48 -28.73 -12.50 -7.05
N GLU A 49 -29.90 -12.16 -6.53
CA GLU A 49 -31.13 -12.87 -6.83
C GLU A 49 -31.40 -12.94 -8.34
N GLY A 50 -31.82 -14.11 -8.83
CA GLY A 50 -32.01 -14.35 -10.27
C GLY A 50 -30.77 -14.73 -11.06
N ASN A 51 -29.56 -14.65 -10.47
CA ASN A 51 -28.30 -14.98 -11.16
C ASN A 51 -27.69 -16.32 -10.70
N MET A 52 -28.44 -17.15 -9.97
CA MET A 52 -27.93 -18.44 -9.53
C MET A 52 -27.51 -19.32 -10.72
N PRO A 53 -26.27 -19.87 -10.72
CA PRO A 53 -25.85 -20.79 -11.75
C PRO A 53 -26.72 -22.06 -11.76
N LYS A 54 -27.04 -22.56 -12.95
CA LYS A 54 -27.86 -23.80 -13.09
C LYS A 54 -27.10 -25.04 -12.60
N ASN A 55 -25.80 -25.09 -12.87
CA ASN A 55 -24.89 -26.15 -12.45
C ASN A 55 -23.74 -25.53 -11.67
N PHE A 56 -23.48 -26.01 -10.48
CA PHE A 56 -22.37 -25.56 -9.65
C PHE A 56 -21.88 -26.67 -8.73
N GLU A 57 -20.64 -26.58 -8.30
CA GLU A 57 -20.06 -27.41 -7.26
C GLU A 57 -19.77 -26.52 -6.04
N LEU A 58 -20.30 -26.91 -4.89
CA LEU A 58 -20.01 -26.24 -3.62
C LEU A 58 -18.57 -26.49 -3.19
N CYS A 59 -17.90 -25.43 -2.75
CA CYS A 59 -16.60 -25.53 -2.13
C CYS A 59 -16.69 -26.24 -0.77
N LYS A 60 -15.67 -26.99 -0.42
CA LYS A 60 -15.49 -27.65 0.88
C LYS A 60 -14.25 -27.14 1.57
N GLU A 61 -14.19 -27.29 2.88
CA GLU A 61 -12.96 -27.02 3.61
C GLU A 61 -11.81 -27.88 3.06
N GLY A 62 -10.67 -27.23 2.82
CA GLY A 62 -9.53 -27.84 2.16
C GLY A 62 -9.57 -27.78 0.63
N ASP A 63 -10.65 -27.32 -0.02
CA ASP A 63 -10.60 -27.05 -1.46
C ASP A 63 -9.67 -25.88 -1.75
N VAL A 64 -9.11 -25.85 -2.95
CA VAL A 64 -8.22 -24.78 -3.42
C VAL A 64 -8.85 -24.13 -4.65
N ALA A 65 -8.78 -22.81 -4.69
CA ALA A 65 -9.13 -22.05 -5.89
C ALA A 65 -7.89 -21.31 -6.40
N PHE A 66 -7.67 -21.38 -7.72
CA PHE A 66 -6.58 -20.70 -8.38
C PHE A 66 -7.14 -19.64 -9.33
N ALA A 67 -6.48 -18.48 -9.43
CA ALA A 67 -6.76 -17.53 -10.51
C ALA A 67 -6.17 -18.07 -11.81
N ASP A 68 -7.00 -18.30 -12.83
CA ASP A 68 -6.56 -18.90 -14.10
C ASP A 68 -5.82 -17.93 -15.00
N ALA A 69 -5.93 -16.61 -14.76
CA ALA A 69 -5.34 -15.55 -15.57
C ALA A 69 -4.80 -14.39 -14.73
N SER A 70 -3.70 -13.77 -15.20
CA SER A 70 -3.11 -12.56 -14.63
C SER A 70 -2.29 -11.80 -15.68
N GLU A 71 -2.13 -10.48 -15.50
CA GLU A 71 -1.18 -9.67 -16.27
C GLU A 71 0.28 -9.89 -15.81
N ASP A 72 0.48 -10.43 -14.61
CA ASP A 72 1.81 -10.78 -14.07
C ASP A 72 1.98 -12.30 -14.02
N THR A 73 3.08 -12.81 -14.59
CA THR A 73 3.45 -14.23 -14.56
C THR A 73 3.65 -14.77 -13.15
N ASN A 74 3.92 -13.92 -12.17
CA ASN A 74 4.05 -14.32 -10.76
C ASN A 74 2.70 -14.48 -10.05
N GLU A 75 1.63 -13.93 -10.62
CA GLU A 75 0.29 -13.94 -10.05
C GLU A 75 -0.66 -14.94 -10.75
N VAL A 76 -0.29 -15.47 -11.92
CA VAL A 76 -1.06 -16.53 -12.57
C VAL A 76 -0.98 -17.80 -11.73
N ALA A 77 -2.09 -18.52 -11.60
CA ALA A 77 -2.29 -19.64 -10.68
C ALA A 77 -2.06 -19.29 -9.19
N LYS A 78 -2.18 -18.01 -8.82
CA LYS A 78 -2.24 -17.63 -7.41
C LYS A 78 -3.36 -18.39 -6.74
N ALA A 79 -3.05 -19.00 -5.59
CA ALA A 79 -3.92 -19.95 -4.92
C ALA A 79 -4.43 -19.42 -3.58
N ILE A 80 -5.66 -19.77 -3.26
CA ILE A 80 -6.21 -19.72 -1.90
C ILE A 80 -6.71 -21.11 -1.51
N GLU A 81 -6.71 -21.43 -0.23
CA GLU A 81 -7.34 -22.64 0.31
C GLU A 81 -8.48 -22.23 1.23
N PHE A 82 -9.64 -22.85 1.09
CA PHE A 82 -10.76 -22.67 2.00
C PHE A 82 -10.48 -23.38 3.32
N PHE A 83 -10.03 -22.61 4.31
CA PHE A 83 -9.63 -23.13 5.63
C PHE A 83 -10.82 -23.35 6.56
N ASN A 84 -11.78 -22.41 6.54
CA ASN A 84 -13.01 -22.50 7.33
C ASN A 84 -14.14 -21.78 6.58
N LEU A 85 -15.21 -22.51 6.32
CA LEU A 85 -16.36 -22.01 5.56
C LEU A 85 -17.46 -21.39 6.45
N ASP A 86 -17.37 -21.54 7.77
CA ASP A 86 -18.39 -21.03 8.71
C ASP A 86 -19.83 -21.47 8.34
N ASN A 87 -19.95 -22.71 7.86
CA ASN A 87 -21.21 -23.31 7.34
C ASN A 87 -21.87 -22.52 6.20
N LYS A 88 -21.12 -21.77 5.42
CA LYS A 88 -21.62 -21.00 4.28
C LYS A 88 -21.41 -21.75 2.98
N ASP A 89 -22.36 -21.60 2.06
CA ASP A 89 -22.29 -22.16 0.73
C ASP A 89 -21.51 -21.23 -0.20
N ILE A 90 -20.48 -21.77 -0.86
CA ILE A 90 -19.58 -21.02 -1.74
C ILE A 90 -19.43 -21.75 -3.06
N VAL A 91 -19.41 -20.99 -4.13
CA VAL A 91 -19.06 -21.47 -5.47
C VAL A 91 -17.87 -20.71 -6.02
N CYS A 92 -16.99 -21.40 -6.75
CA CYS A 92 -15.92 -20.77 -7.49
C CYS A 92 -16.46 -20.07 -8.75
N GLY A 93 -16.06 -18.83 -8.95
CA GLY A 93 -16.59 -17.93 -9.98
C GLY A 93 -15.70 -17.77 -11.21
N LEU A 94 -15.93 -16.68 -11.91
CA LEU A 94 -15.25 -16.31 -13.14
C LEU A 94 -13.71 -16.33 -12.96
N HIS A 95 -13.04 -16.88 -13.95
CA HIS A 95 -11.56 -16.98 -14.00
C HIS A 95 -10.94 -17.63 -12.78
N THR A 96 -11.61 -18.67 -12.26
CA THR A 96 -11.05 -19.52 -11.20
C THR A 96 -10.97 -20.97 -11.66
N ILE A 97 -10.00 -21.69 -11.11
CA ILE A 97 -9.91 -23.16 -11.21
C ILE A 97 -10.15 -23.73 -9.82
N HIS A 98 -11.18 -24.56 -9.69
CA HIS A 98 -11.56 -25.21 -8.42
C HIS A 98 -10.93 -26.61 -8.33
N GLY A 99 -10.10 -26.83 -7.31
CA GLY A 99 -9.41 -28.11 -7.09
C GLY A 99 -9.69 -28.71 -5.74
N ARG A 100 -9.93 -30.03 -5.68
CA ARG A 100 -10.21 -30.82 -4.47
C ARG A 100 -9.31 -32.06 -4.39
N ASP A 101 -8.84 -32.38 -3.20
CA ASP A 101 -8.11 -33.60 -2.92
C ASP A 101 -9.05 -34.72 -2.44
N ASN A 102 -9.74 -35.39 -3.39
CA ASN A 102 -10.63 -36.50 -3.07
C ASN A 102 -9.92 -37.75 -2.53
N LYS A 103 -8.58 -37.80 -2.68
CA LYS A 103 -7.78 -38.93 -2.17
C LYS A 103 -7.30 -38.71 -0.73
N ASN A 104 -7.66 -37.59 -0.13
CA ASN A 104 -7.32 -37.24 1.25
C ASN A 104 -5.82 -37.40 1.58
N LYS A 105 -4.96 -37.03 0.62
CA LYS A 105 -3.50 -37.04 0.77
C LYS A 105 -2.98 -35.87 1.58
N THR A 106 -3.74 -34.76 1.63
CA THR A 106 -3.32 -33.54 2.27
C THR A 106 -4.21 -33.18 3.46
N VAL A 107 -3.65 -32.48 4.43
CA VAL A 107 -4.42 -31.86 5.52
C VAL A 107 -4.94 -30.48 5.09
N VAL A 108 -6.07 -30.04 5.67
CA VAL A 108 -6.58 -28.68 5.47
C VAL A 108 -5.53 -27.66 5.94
N GLY A 109 -5.29 -26.62 5.15
CA GLY A 109 -4.31 -25.58 5.42
C GLY A 109 -2.92 -25.83 4.84
N PHE A 110 -2.62 -26.99 4.28
CA PHE A 110 -1.32 -27.30 3.68
C PHE A 110 -1.22 -26.87 2.21
N LYS A 111 -2.28 -27.15 1.43
CA LYS A 111 -2.27 -26.94 -0.04
C LYS A 111 -2.10 -25.47 -0.43
N GLY A 112 -2.78 -24.57 0.23
CA GLY A 112 -2.66 -23.15 -0.06
C GLY A 112 -1.22 -22.65 0.05
N TYR A 113 -0.47 -23.10 1.05
CA TYR A 113 0.94 -22.75 1.18
C TYR A 113 1.82 -23.48 0.15
N ALA A 114 1.56 -24.76 -0.09
CA ALA A 114 2.30 -25.51 -1.08
C ALA A 114 2.19 -24.88 -2.48
N PHE A 115 0.99 -24.46 -2.87
CA PHE A 115 0.73 -23.76 -4.13
C PHE A 115 1.16 -22.28 -4.14
N SER A 116 1.45 -21.70 -2.97
CA SER A 116 2.05 -20.36 -2.87
C SER A 116 3.58 -20.39 -2.83
N SER A 117 4.19 -21.57 -2.89
CA SER A 117 5.65 -21.74 -2.84
C SER A 117 6.31 -21.28 -4.15
N SER A 118 7.57 -20.80 -4.04
CA SER A 118 8.37 -20.49 -5.22
C SER A 118 8.64 -21.70 -6.11
N ALA A 119 8.77 -22.90 -5.53
CA ALA A 119 8.94 -24.15 -6.27
C ALA A 119 7.74 -24.44 -7.19
N PHE A 120 6.52 -24.23 -6.70
CA PHE A 120 5.32 -24.36 -7.52
C PHE A 120 5.20 -23.23 -8.56
N HIS A 121 5.37 -21.98 -8.18
CA HIS A 121 5.27 -20.85 -9.13
C HIS A 121 6.33 -20.89 -10.23
N ASN A 122 7.52 -21.46 -9.96
CA ASN A 122 8.53 -21.69 -11.00
C ASN A 122 8.08 -22.66 -12.08
N GLN A 123 7.26 -23.65 -11.73
CA GLN A 123 6.67 -24.57 -12.70
C GLN A 123 5.57 -23.86 -13.49
N ILE A 124 4.68 -23.14 -12.82
CA ILE A 124 3.59 -22.36 -13.46
C ILE A 124 4.15 -21.40 -14.50
N ARG A 125 5.20 -20.62 -14.18
CA ARG A 125 5.82 -19.67 -15.12
C ARG A 125 6.32 -20.30 -16.43
N ARG A 126 6.68 -21.59 -16.40
CA ARG A 126 7.16 -22.32 -17.58
C ARG A 126 6.03 -22.77 -18.51
N ILE A 127 4.84 -22.96 -17.97
CA ILE A 127 3.69 -23.51 -18.68
C ILE A 127 2.56 -22.50 -18.92
N ALA A 128 2.59 -21.35 -18.28
CA ALA A 128 1.64 -20.26 -18.50
C ALA A 128 1.75 -19.73 -19.93
N GLN A 129 0.61 -19.49 -20.58
CA GLN A 129 0.51 -19.07 -21.96
C GLN A 129 -0.03 -17.64 -22.04
N GLY A 130 0.52 -16.83 -22.94
CA GLY A 130 0.08 -15.47 -23.18
C GLY A 130 1.23 -14.49 -23.36
N THR A 131 0.90 -13.27 -23.80
CA THR A 131 1.89 -12.18 -24.01
C THR A 131 1.59 -10.93 -23.19
N LYS A 132 0.33 -10.66 -22.92
CA LYS A 132 -0.13 -9.55 -22.06
C LYS A 132 -0.92 -10.07 -20.86
N ILE A 133 -1.77 -11.06 -21.10
CA ILE A 133 -2.49 -11.80 -20.07
C ILE A 133 -1.97 -13.23 -20.15
N TYR A 134 -1.41 -13.70 -19.05
CA TYR A 134 -0.93 -15.06 -18.89
C TYR A 134 -2.05 -15.90 -18.31
N SER A 135 -2.28 -17.08 -18.88
CA SER A 135 -3.34 -17.99 -18.44
C SER A 135 -2.84 -19.41 -18.28
N ILE A 136 -3.57 -20.19 -17.48
CA ILE A 136 -3.30 -21.60 -17.25
C ILE A 136 -4.62 -22.38 -17.30
N SER A 137 -4.57 -23.59 -17.85
CA SER A 137 -5.69 -24.51 -17.90
C SER A 137 -5.52 -25.65 -16.90
N THR A 138 -6.61 -26.35 -16.58
CA THR A 138 -6.57 -27.58 -15.76
C THR A 138 -5.66 -28.66 -16.37
N LYS A 139 -5.55 -28.71 -17.71
CA LYS A 139 -4.63 -29.63 -18.40
C LYS A 139 -3.18 -29.30 -18.06
N ASN A 140 -2.81 -28.02 -18.04
CA ASN A 140 -1.45 -27.60 -17.69
C ASN A 140 -1.08 -27.95 -16.23
N PHE A 141 -2.05 -27.93 -15.30
CA PHE A 141 -1.79 -28.34 -13.92
C PHE A 141 -1.35 -29.79 -13.80
N SER A 142 -1.72 -30.68 -14.73
CA SER A 142 -1.28 -32.07 -14.73
C SER A 142 0.25 -32.25 -14.90
N GLU A 143 0.93 -31.20 -15.36
CA GLU A 143 2.38 -31.14 -15.56
C GLU A 143 3.13 -30.63 -14.32
N CYS A 144 2.38 -30.15 -13.28
CA CYS A 144 2.97 -29.62 -12.06
C CYS A 144 3.04 -30.66 -10.95
N TYR A 145 4.09 -30.57 -10.16
CA TYR A 145 4.33 -31.45 -9.04
C TYR A 145 4.45 -30.66 -7.73
N VAL A 146 3.89 -31.23 -6.68
CA VAL A 146 4.01 -30.72 -5.30
C VAL A 146 4.44 -31.87 -4.40
N GLY A 147 5.47 -31.65 -3.61
CA GLY A 147 5.90 -32.59 -2.58
C GLY A 147 4.84 -32.73 -1.48
N ILE A 148 4.48 -33.96 -1.13
CA ILE A 148 3.48 -34.26 -0.09
C ILE A 148 4.18 -35.06 1.01
N PRO A 149 4.64 -34.40 2.10
CA PRO A 149 5.24 -35.09 3.24
C PRO A 149 4.20 -35.83 4.07
N SER A 150 4.60 -36.44 5.17
CA SER A 150 3.67 -37.09 6.08
C SER A 150 2.60 -36.09 6.60
N LYS A 151 1.40 -36.56 6.91
CA LYS A 151 0.33 -35.70 7.45
C LYS A 151 0.74 -34.97 8.72
N ALA A 152 1.58 -35.56 9.54
CA ALA A 152 2.13 -34.91 10.74
C ALA A 152 3.03 -33.72 10.39
N GLU A 153 3.87 -33.85 9.36
CA GLU A 153 4.73 -32.77 8.86
C GLU A 153 3.90 -31.70 8.18
N GLN A 154 2.93 -32.08 7.33
CA GLN A 154 1.99 -31.14 6.72
C GLN A 154 1.32 -30.26 7.76
N THR A 155 0.83 -30.87 8.86
CA THR A 155 0.18 -30.15 9.97
C THR A 155 1.13 -29.16 10.63
N LYS A 156 2.40 -29.54 10.86
CA LYS A 156 3.41 -28.64 11.43
C LYS A 156 3.70 -27.45 10.51
N ILE A 157 3.90 -27.71 9.21
CA ILE A 157 4.17 -26.70 8.19
C ILE A 157 2.98 -25.72 8.10
N ALA A 158 1.78 -26.25 7.94
CA ALA A 158 0.55 -25.45 7.83
C ALA A 158 0.33 -24.59 9.08
N THR A 159 0.52 -25.16 10.26
CA THR A 159 0.36 -24.45 11.54
C THR A 159 1.38 -23.32 11.66
N LEU A 160 2.65 -23.57 11.37
CA LEU A 160 3.70 -22.54 11.45
C LEU A 160 3.42 -21.36 10.51
N LEU A 161 3.12 -21.65 9.24
CA LEU A 161 2.86 -20.60 8.24
C LEU A 161 1.58 -19.81 8.56
N ARG A 162 0.52 -20.49 9.06
CA ARG A 162 -0.70 -19.86 9.51
C ARG A 162 -0.45 -18.91 10.70
N LEU A 163 0.36 -19.30 11.67
CA LEU A 163 0.73 -18.43 12.79
C LEU A 163 1.49 -17.19 12.33
N ILE A 164 2.32 -17.30 11.30
CA ILE A 164 3.00 -16.14 10.70
C ILE A 164 1.99 -15.23 9.99
N ASP A 165 1.04 -15.80 9.24
CA ASP A 165 -0.02 -15.02 8.60
C ASP A 165 -0.91 -14.27 9.62
N GLU A 166 -1.25 -14.90 10.73
CA GLU A 166 -1.97 -14.27 11.83
C GLU A 166 -1.17 -13.11 12.46
N ARG A 167 0.16 -13.26 12.57
CA ARG A 167 1.06 -12.18 13.00
C ARG A 167 1.07 -11.03 12.02
N ILE A 168 1.17 -11.32 10.71
CA ILE A 168 1.11 -10.32 9.63
C ILE A 168 -0.22 -9.56 9.67
N ALA A 169 -1.33 -10.27 9.79
CA ALA A 169 -2.66 -9.67 9.88
C ALA A 169 -2.81 -8.76 11.13
N THR A 170 -2.34 -9.24 12.28
CA THR A 170 -2.32 -8.47 13.53
C THR A 170 -1.46 -7.21 13.39
N GLN A 171 -0.29 -7.34 12.78
CA GLN A 171 0.64 -6.24 12.54
C GLN A 171 0.04 -5.16 11.64
N ASN A 172 -0.63 -5.55 10.56
CA ASN A 172 -1.36 -4.63 9.69
C ASN A 172 -2.45 -3.85 10.44
N LYS A 173 -3.21 -4.55 11.30
CA LYS A 173 -4.25 -3.91 12.12
C LYS A 173 -3.66 -2.90 13.10
N ILE A 174 -2.55 -3.22 13.77
CA ILE A 174 -1.85 -2.30 14.67
C ILE A 174 -1.44 -1.03 13.90
N ILE A 175 -0.86 -1.18 12.71
CA ILE A 175 -0.45 -0.03 11.88
C ILE A 175 -1.66 0.82 11.47
N GLU A 176 -2.76 0.20 11.09
CA GLU A 176 -4.00 0.91 10.74
C GLU A 176 -4.57 1.68 11.95
N ASP A 177 -4.62 1.05 13.11
CA ASP A 177 -5.12 1.67 14.35
C ASP A 177 -4.23 2.83 14.81
N LEU A 178 -2.91 2.70 14.68
CA LEU A 178 -1.97 3.81 14.95
C LEU A 178 -2.17 4.98 13.99
N LYS A 179 -2.42 4.73 12.70
CA LYS A 179 -2.73 5.78 11.71
C LYS A 179 -4.05 6.50 12.05
N LYS A 180 -5.08 5.76 12.48
CA LYS A 180 -6.35 6.33 12.95
C LYS A 180 -6.14 7.17 14.22
N LEU A 181 -5.36 6.66 15.17
CA LEU A 181 -5.01 7.37 16.39
C LEU A 181 -4.27 8.67 16.09
N LYS A 182 -3.27 8.65 15.23
CA LYS A 182 -2.56 9.87 14.77
C LYS A 182 -3.52 10.90 14.20
N SER A 183 -4.44 10.47 13.34
CA SER A 183 -5.46 11.36 12.75
C SER A 183 -6.39 11.96 13.80
N ALA A 184 -6.84 11.15 14.77
CA ALA A 184 -7.70 11.61 15.86
C ALA A 184 -6.99 12.62 16.78
N ILE A 185 -5.75 12.33 17.18
CA ILE A 185 -4.94 13.23 18.01
C ILE A 185 -4.65 14.55 17.25
N SER A 186 -4.30 14.49 15.97
CA SER A 186 -4.09 15.69 15.15
C SER A 186 -5.35 16.56 15.12
N LYS A 187 -6.51 15.94 14.87
CA LYS A 187 -7.81 16.63 14.89
C LYS A 187 -8.08 17.26 16.25
N GLN A 188 -7.89 16.52 17.35
CA GLN A 188 -8.13 17.02 18.70
C GLN A 188 -7.19 18.16 19.06
N ALA A 189 -5.91 18.06 18.72
CA ALA A 189 -4.90 19.08 19.01
C ALA A 189 -5.17 20.39 18.26
N PHE A 190 -5.40 20.31 16.96
CA PHE A 190 -5.55 21.49 16.09
C PHE A 190 -6.98 22.05 16.01
N ALA A 191 -7.99 21.36 16.53
CA ALA A 191 -9.35 21.89 16.66
C ALA A 191 -9.56 22.75 17.91
N GLN A 192 -8.60 22.81 18.84
CA GLN A 192 -8.71 23.64 20.05
C GLN A 192 -8.57 25.12 19.68
N LYS A 193 -9.15 25.99 20.54
CA LYS A 193 -8.99 27.44 20.40
C LYS A 193 -7.52 27.82 20.62
N PRO A 194 -6.83 28.39 19.61
CA PRO A 194 -5.44 28.79 19.79
C PRO A 194 -5.33 30.07 20.61
N ASN A 195 -4.15 30.31 21.17
CA ASN A 195 -3.82 31.56 21.84
C ASN A 195 -3.67 32.72 20.83
N GLY A 196 -3.29 32.39 19.60
CA GLY A 196 -3.11 33.35 18.51
C GLY A 196 -2.88 32.64 17.16
N TRP A 197 -2.71 33.44 16.14
CA TRP A 197 -2.46 32.99 14.76
C TRP A 197 -1.26 33.74 14.20
N ASN A 198 -0.37 33.03 13.54
CA ASN A 198 0.74 33.60 12.79
C ASN A 198 0.57 33.31 11.30
N ARG A 199 0.86 34.28 10.44
CA ARG A 199 0.99 33.99 9.02
C ARG A 199 2.26 33.16 8.79
N LEU A 200 2.20 32.19 7.91
CA LEU A 200 3.34 31.30 7.66
C LEU A 200 4.59 32.07 7.20
N ASP A 201 4.42 33.14 6.40
CA ASP A 201 5.52 33.98 5.93
C ASP A 201 6.28 34.73 7.05
N THR A 202 5.69 34.91 8.21
CA THR A 202 6.38 35.51 9.37
C THR A 202 7.31 34.52 10.08
N LEU A 203 7.15 33.21 9.86
CA LEU A 203 7.86 32.13 10.53
C LEU A 203 9.13 31.65 9.81
N PHE A 204 9.34 32.07 8.57
CA PHE A 204 10.55 31.72 7.83
C PHE A 204 11.41 32.95 7.48
N SER A 205 12.72 32.75 7.36
CA SER A 205 13.68 33.79 6.94
C SER A 205 13.77 33.87 5.42
N LYS A 206 13.64 32.74 4.73
CA LYS A 206 13.67 32.61 3.28
C LYS A 206 12.61 31.60 2.85
N GLY A 207 11.77 31.99 1.91
CA GLY A 207 10.79 31.10 1.30
C GLY A 207 10.65 31.40 -0.19
N LYS A 208 10.88 30.37 -1.02
CA LYS A 208 10.89 30.53 -2.47
C LYS A 208 10.40 29.24 -3.15
N ALA A 209 9.69 29.40 -4.25
CA ALA A 209 9.44 28.28 -5.17
C ALA A 209 10.77 27.82 -5.80
N GLY A 210 10.85 26.57 -6.14
CA GLY A 210 11.99 26.06 -6.88
C GLY A 210 11.94 26.46 -8.36
N GLY A 211 12.75 25.78 -9.17
CA GLY A 211 12.79 25.98 -10.62
C GLY A 211 13.18 24.70 -11.33
N THR A 212 12.67 24.55 -12.54
CA THR A 212 13.01 23.40 -13.38
C THR A 212 13.82 23.90 -14.57
N PRO A 213 15.04 23.41 -14.79
CA PRO A 213 15.77 23.69 -16.00
C PRO A 213 15.02 23.19 -17.22
N THR A 214 15.34 23.74 -18.40
CA THR A 214 14.73 23.32 -19.66
C THR A 214 14.90 21.80 -19.86
N SER A 215 13.78 21.08 -19.87
CA SER A 215 13.77 19.59 -19.87
C SER A 215 14.35 18.95 -21.13
N THR A 216 14.37 19.68 -22.25
CA THR A 216 14.96 19.23 -23.52
C THR A 216 16.48 19.24 -23.51
N ASN A 217 17.12 20.01 -22.60
CA ASN A 217 18.58 20.03 -22.50
C ASN A 217 19.05 18.98 -21.47
N LYS A 218 19.54 17.85 -21.96
CA LYS A 218 20.02 16.73 -21.15
C LYS A 218 21.24 17.06 -20.29
N GLU A 219 22.05 18.05 -20.67
CA GLU A 219 23.22 18.48 -19.91
C GLU A 219 22.88 19.12 -18.55
N TYR A 220 21.62 19.56 -18.39
CA TYR A 220 21.15 20.13 -17.13
C TYR A 220 20.79 19.09 -16.06
N TYR A 221 20.76 17.82 -16.44
CA TYR A 221 20.34 16.71 -15.60
C TYR A 221 21.47 15.68 -15.39
N ASN A 222 21.19 14.68 -14.55
CA ASN A 222 22.09 13.56 -14.24
C ASN A 222 23.46 13.98 -13.64
N GLY A 223 23.48 15.12 -12.94
CA GLY A 223 24.64 15.57 -12.16
C GLY A 223 24.60 15.07 -10.71
N GLU A 224 25.19 15.85 -9.80
CA GLU A 224 25.35 15.49 -8.38
C GLU A 224 24.37 16.23 -7.45
N ILE A 225 23.62 17.23 -7.96
CA ILE A 225 22.77 18.08 -7.14
C ILE A 225 21.39 17.43 -7.02
N PRO A 226 20.95 16.99 -5.82
CA PRO A 226 19.66 16.33 -5.65
C PRO A 226 18.51 17.23 -6.10
N PHE A 227 17.56 16.67 -6.90
CA PHE A 227 16.40 17.38 -7.43
C PHE A 227 15.12 16.67 -7.04
N LEU A 228 14.42 17.25 -6.07
CA LEU A 228 13.24 16.67 -5.44
C LEU A 228 12.05 16.57 -6.39
N SER A 229 11.45 15.41 -6.44
CA SER A 229 10.18 15.12 -7.10
C SER A 229 9.05 14.82 -6.09
N ILE A 230 7.81 14.89 -6.54
CA ILE A 230 6.64 14.46 -5.72
C ILE A 230 6.73 12.97 -5.38
N ASN A 231 7.29 12.17 -6.29
CA ASN A 231 7.48 10.74 -6.08
C ASN A 231 8.43 10.45 -4.92
N ASP A 232 9.53 11.22 -4.80
CA ASP A 232 10.46 11.11 -3.66
C ASP A 232 9.76 11.38 -2.32
N ILE A 233 8.91 12.41 -2.27
CA ILE A 233 8.12 12.73 -1.07
C ILE A 233 7.14 11.60 -0.75
N THR A 234 6.46 11.07 -1.76
CA THR A 234 5.49 9.98 -1.58
C THR A 234 6.15 8.70 -1.06
N LYS A 235 7.37 8.39 -1.54
CA LYS A 235 8.13 7.21 -1.13
C LYS A 235 8.73 7.32 0.27
N GLN A 236 9.22 8.50 0.64
CA GLN A 236 9.99 8.71 1.87
C GLN A 236 9.17 9.36 3.00
N GLY A 237 8.09 10.05 2.68
CA GLY A 237 7.17 10.63 3.66
C GLY A 237 7.72 11.90 4.32
N LYS A 238 7.81 11.91 5.67
CA LYS A 238 8.18 13.10 6.45
C LYS A 238 9.57 13.61 6.12
N TYR A 239 10.55 12.73 6.01
CA TYR A 239 11.96 13.09 5.80
C TYR A 239 12.46 12.60 4.45
N VAL A 240 12.98 13.51 3.63
CA VAL A 240 13.65 13.19 2.36
C VAL A 240 15.16 13.16 2.57
N ARG A 241 15.79 12.03 2.24
CA ARG A 241 17.21 11.73 2.41
C ARG A 241 17.94 11.58 1.09
N TYR A 242 17.23 11.27 0.02
CA TYR A 242 17.76 11.11 -1.34
C TYR A 242 16.70 11.50 -2.38
N THR A 243 17.14 11.70 -3.60
CA THR A 243 16.24 11.97 -4.74
C THR A 243 16.59 11.04 -5.89
N GLU A 244 15.59 10.67 -6.68
CA GLU A 244 15.82 9.86 -7.88
C GLU A 244 16.47 10.68 -9.01
N ASN A 245 16.13 11.96 -9.06
CA ASN A 245 16.64 12.88 -10.08
C ASN A 245 17.70 13.81 -9.51
N HIS A 246 18.63 14.22 -10.36
CA HIS A 246 19.70 15.14 -10.01
C HIS A 246 19.88 16.20 -11.10
N LEU A 247 20.28 17.39 -10.72
CA LEU A 247 20.71 18.46 -11.64
C LEU A 247 22.22 18.47 -11.75
N SER A 248 22.71 18.88 -12.91
CA SER A 248 24.10 19.28 -13.07
C SER A 248 24.29 20.71 -12.54
N ARG A 249 25.55 21.13 -12.36
CA ARG A 249 25.90 22.51 -12.01
C ARG A 249 25.37 23.50 -13.05
N SER A 250 25.51 23.15 -14.32
CA SER A 250 24.97 23.94 -15.43
C SER A 250 23.43 24.05 -15.35
N GLY A 251 22.73 22.97 -14.98
CA GLY A 251 21.27 23.00 -14.79
C GLY A 251 20.84 23.91 -13.64
N LEU A 252 21.60 23.92 -12.54
CA LEU A 252 21.34 24.84 -11.44
C LEU A 252 21.56 26.30 -11.85
N GLU A 253 22.68 26.61 -12.51
CA GLU A 253 23.07 27.97 -12.90
C GLU A 253 22.17 28.54 -14.00
N ASN A 254 21.59 27.71 -14.87
CA ASN A 254 20.70 28.12 -15.97
C ASN A 254 19.20 27.95 -15.64
N SER A 255 18.84 27.97 -14.38
CA SER A 255 17.44 27.90 -13.95
C SER A 255 17.17 28.78 -12.74
N SER A 256 15.90 28.91 -12.37
CA SER A 256 15.49 29.56 -11.13
C SER A 256 15.60 28.63 -9.90
N ALA A 257 16.08 27.40 -10.07
CA ALA A 257 16.33 26.48 -8.99
C ALA A 257 17.34 27.06 -7.99
N TRP A 258 17.21 26.67 -6.74
CA TRP A 258 18.13 27.06 -5.69
C TRP A 258 18.37 25.89 -4.73
N VAL A 259 19.52 25.85 -4.13
CA VAL A 259 19.86 24.83 -3.13
C VAL A 259 19.13 25.18 -1.83
N VAL A 260 18.17 24.35 -1.48
CA VAL A 260 17.42 24.40 -0.22
C VAL A 260 18.29 23.76 0.86
N PRO A 261 18.66 24.48 1.93
CA PRO A 261 19.46 23.90 3.01
C PRO A 261 18.72 22.73 3.69
N GLU A 262 19.48 21.86 4.31
CA GLU A 262 18.93 20.79 5.15
C GLU A 262 18.00 21.33 6.25
N TYR A 263 17.06 20.51 6.70
CA TYR A 263 16.06 20.84 7.71
C TYR A 263 15.20 22.06 7.34
N SER A 264 14.90 22.18 6.04
CA SER A 264 13.89 23.11 5.53
C SER A 264 12.55 22.42 5.37
N LEU A 265 11.46 23.19 5.48
CA LEU A 265 10.11 22.70 5.26
C LEU A 265 9.71 22.93 3.80
N ILE A 266 9.18 21.91 3.13
CA ILE A 266 8.82 21.96 1.72
C ILE A 266 7.37 21.53 1.55
N ILE A 267 6.61 22.32 0.79
CA ILE A 267 5.20 22.05 0.48
C ILE A 267 4.98 22.02 -1.04
N SER A 268 4.23 21.02 -1.51
CA SER A 268 3.84 20.96 -2.93
C SER A 268 2.69 21.94 -3.25
N MET A 269 2.83 22.67 -4.33
CA MET A 269 1.83 23.60 -4.84
C MET A 269 1.02 23.04 -6.01
N TYR A 270 1.60 22.12 -6.76
CA TYR A 270 0.99 21.41 -7.90
C TYR A 270 1.11 19.92 -7.69
N ALA A 271 0.35 19.13 -8.39
CA ALA A 271 0.28 17.68 -8.25
C ALA A 271 0.34 17.22 -6.77
N SER A 272 -0.63 16.51 -6.28
CA SER A 272 -0.72 16.17 -4.85
C SER A 272 -0.60 17.37 -3.91
N VAL A 273 -1.31 18.46 -4.24
CA VAL A 273 -1.25 19.76 -3.55
C VAL A 273 -1.27 19.63 -2.03
N GLY A 274 -0.38 20.37 -1.38
CA GLY A 274 -0.26 20.42 0.09
C GLY A 274 0.48 19.24 0.71
N LEU A 275 1.18 18.39 -0.07
CA LEU A 275 2.16 17.46 0.50
C LEU A 275 3.29 18.24 1.16
N VAL A 276 3.64 17.81 2.38
CA VAL A 276 4.69 18.47 3.18
C VAL A 276 5.79 17.46 3.48
N THR A 277 7.02 17.91 3.39
CA THR A 277 8.20 17.13 3.75
C THR A 277 9.30 18.01 4.34
N ILE A 278 10.27 17.39 4.99
CA ILE A 278 11.50 17.99 5.53
C ILE A 278 12.67 17.33 4.83
N ASN A 279 13.61 18.11 4.29
CA ASN A 279 14.82 17.54 3.72
C ASN A 279 15.91 17.36 4.79
N GLU A 280 16.54 16.19 4.81
CA GLU A 280 17.71 15.92 5.68
C GLU A 280 19.06 16.13 4.97
N VAL A 281 19.02 16.42 3.67
CA VAL A 281 20.20 16.78 2.86
C VAL A 281 19.90 18.03 2.05
N PRO A 282 20.90 18.82 1.67
CA PRO A 282 20.68 19.94 0.75
C PRO A 282 20.10 19.43 -0.57
N ILE A 283 19.02 20.05 -1.04
CA ILE A 283 18.33 19.63 -2.28
C ILE A 283 17.88 20.83 -3.10
N THR A 284 17.59 20.61 -4.37
CA THR A 284 16.86 21.56 -5.21
C THR A 284 15.42 21.07 -5.44
N THR A 285 14.51 21.96 -5.81
CA THR A 285 13.11 21.62 -6.07
C THR A 285 12.65 22.24 -7.38
N SER A 286 11.63 21.63 -7.99
CA SER A 286 10.94 22.23 -9.13
C SER A 286 10.07 23.44 -8.70
N GLN A 287 9.55 24.19 -9.67
CA GLN A 287 8.57 25.26 -9.42
C GLN A 287 7.25 24.75 -8.80
N ALA A 288 7.01 23.44 -8.82
CA ALA A 288 5.84 22.84 -8.21
C ALA A 288 5.91 22.79 -6.67
N MET A 289 7.02 23.18 -6.08
CA MET A 289 7.27 23.12 -4.64
C MET A 289 7.72 24.45 -4.09
N PHE A 290 7.25 24.79 -2.90
CA PHE A 290 7.68 25.95 -2.13
C PHE A 290 8.49 25.48 -0.93
N ALA A 291 9.75 25.90 -0.85
CA ALA A 291 10.67 25.54 0.22
C ALA A 291 10.84 26.74 1.17
N MET A 292 10.89 26.45 2.47
CA MET A 292 10.93 27.45 3.55
C MET A 292 12.02 27.13 4.55
N GLN A 293 12.89 28.10 4.79
CA GLN A 293 13.91 28.03 5.83
C GLN A 293 13.39 28.76 7.08
N LEU A 294 13.06 28.02 8.11
CA LEU A 294 12.43 28.58 9.31
C LEU A 294 13.38 29.47 10.10
N ARG A 295 12.84 30.51 10.76
CA ARG A 295 13.58 31.36 11.71
C ARG A 295 13.86 30.60 13.02
N ASP A 296 12.83 29.90 13.51
CA ASP A 296 12.90 29.02 14.67
C ASP A 296 12.80 27.57 14.21
N LYS A 297 13.93 26.85 14.32
CA LYS A 297 14.01 25.45 13.90
C LYS A 297 13.21 24.51 14.80
N ASP A 298 12.93 24.89 16.04
CA ASP A 298 12.14 24.08 16.97
C ASP A 298 10.70 23.92 16.47
N LEU A 299 10.21 24.88 15.67
CA LEU A 299 8.87 24.82 15.08
C LEU A 299 8.76 23.86 13.87
N LEU A 300 9.86 23.27 13.41
CA LEU A 300 9.89 22.48 12.16
C LEU A 300 8.88 21.33 12.20
N ASP A 301 8.95 20.50 13.23
CA ASP A 301 8.03 19.37 13.40
C ASP A 301 6.58 19.81 13.62
N TYR A 302 6.38 20.87 14.41
CA TYR A 302 5.04 21.41 14.64
C TYR A 302 4.38 21.89 13.35
N LEU A 303 5.13 22.64 12.52
CA LEU A 303 4.65 23.12 11.24
C LEU A 303 4.41 21.97 10.25
N TYR A 304 5.28 20.96 10.23
CA TYR A 304 5.06 19.77 9.42
C TYR A 304 3.72 19.11 9.75
N TYR A 305 3.43 18.88 11.03
CA TYR A 305 2.19 18.22 11.44
C TYR A 305 0.97 19.10 11.21
N TYR A 306 1.07 20.39 11.50
CA TYR A 306 -0.05 21.29 11.24
C TYR A 306 -0.35 21.41 9.72
N LEU A 307 0.65 21.59 8.88
CA LEU A 307 0.44 21.71 7.43
C LEU A 307 -0.05 20.38 6.83
N SER A 308 0.40 19.26 7.35
CA SER A 308 -0.15 17.95 6.97
C SER A 308 -1.62 17.81 7.35
N TYR A 309 -2.02 18.27 8.54
CA TYR A 309 -3.42 18.35 8.95
C TYR A 309 -4.21 19.33 8.08
N PHE A 310 -3.66 20.51 7.79
CA PHE A 310 -4.25 21.54 6.93
C PHE A 310 -4.55 21.01 5.53
N LYS A 311 -3.66 20.23 4.95
CA LYS A 311 -3.87 19.56 3.65
C LYS A 311 -5.20 18.82 3.60
N TYR A 312 -5.49 18.00 4.60
CA TYR A 312 -6.69 17.16 4.60
C TYR A 312 -7.97 17.91 4.97
N ARG A 313 -7.87 19.02 5.71
CA ARG A 313 -9.03 19.70 6.29
C ARG A 313 -9.37 21.02 5.63
N HIS A 314 -8.39 21.72 5.10
CA HIS A 314 -8.56 23.13 4.73
C HIS A 314 -8.07 23.45 3.34
N ILE A 315 -7.16 22.69 2.75
CA ILE A 315 -6.54 23.04 1.47
C ILE A 315 -7.56 23.20 0.35
N HIS A 316 -8.65 22.42 0.35
CA HIS A 316 -9.71 22.49 -0.66
C HIS A 316 -10.36 23.87 -0.79
N LYS A 317 -10.30 24.70 0.27
CA LYS A 317 -10.83 26.08 0.25
C LYS A 317 -9.95 27.07 -0.53
N TYR A 318 -8.73 26.65 -0.83
CA TYR A 318 -7.71 27.50 -1.47
C TYR A 318 -7.36 27.00 -2.88
N LEU A 319 -7.97 25.90 -3.33
CA LEU A 319 -7.72 25.38 -4.66
C LEU A 319 -8.31 26.31 -5.71
N GLU A 320 -7.49 26.75 -6.64
CA GLU A 320 -7.95 27.51 -7.80
C GLU A 320 -8.74 26.56 -8.73
N THR A 321 -9.92 27.00 -9.15
CA THR A 321 -10.80 26.24 -10.05
C THR A 321 -10.26 26.32 -11.48
N GLY A 322 -9.75 25.19 -11.97
CA GLY A 322 -9.20 25.03 -13.32
C GLY A 322 -9.09 23.56 -13.69
N THR A 323 -8.50 23.26 -14.83
CA THR A 323 -8.24 21.89 -15.29
C THR A 323 -7.32 21.08 -14.35
N GLN A 324 -6.52 21.76 -13.51
CA GLN A 324 -5.73 21.16 -12.45
C GLN A 324 -5.86 22.00 -11.18
N SER A 325 -6.27 21.37 -10.07
CA SER A 325 -6.27 21.99 -8.76
C SER A 325 -4.85 22.33 -8.31
N ASN A 326 -4.57 23.60 -8.02
CA ASN A 326 -3.28 24.07 -7.54
C ASN A 326 -3.42 25.16 -6.49
N ILE A 327 -2.32 25.51 -5.82
CA ILE A 327 -2.16 26.70 -4.99
C ILE A 327 -0.89 27.42 -5.43
N ASN A 328 -0.82 28.72 -5.22
CA ASN A 328 0.38 29.49 -5.54
C ASN A 328 1.20 29.85 -4.29
N ALA A 329 2.36 30.47 -4.50
CA ALA A 329 3.28 30.85 -3.42
C ALA A 329 2.66 31.85 -2.43
N ASP A 330 1.76 32.71 -2.87
CA ASP A 330 1.13 33.71 -2.00
C ASP A 330 0.07 33.09 -1.10
N ILE A 331 -0.66 32.09 -1.62
CA ILE A 331 -1.55 31.25 -0.80
C ILE A 331 -0.75 30.55 0.27
N VAL A 332 0.40 29.91 -0.08
CA VAL A 332 1.27 29.24 0.90
C VAL A 332 1.75 30.22 1.97
N ARG A 333 2.25 31.39 1.59
CA ARG A 333 2.69 32.45 2.52
C ARG A 333 1.57 32.91 3.45
N GLY A 334 0.34 32.97 2.94
CA GLY A 334 -0.83 33.43 3.66
C GLY A 334 -1.46 32.40 4.59
N ILE A 335 -0.99 31.13 4.62
CA ILE A 335 -1.55 30.11 5.52
C ILE A 335 -1.43 30.58 6.97
N MET A 336 -2.55 30.53 7.69
CA MET A 336 -2.60 30.89 9.10
C MET A 336 -2.25 29.68 9.97
N ILE A 337 -1.24 29.83 10.80
CA ILE A 337 -0.69 28.83 11.70
C ILE A 337 -1.19 29.12 13.12
N PRO A 338 -1.92 28.22 13.77
CA PRO A 338 -2.33 28.41 15.17
C PRO A 338 -1.12 28.30 16.09
N THR A 339 -1.13 29.07 17.18
CA THR A 339 -0.17 28.90 18.25
C THR A 339 -0.89 28.67 19.58
N TYR A 340 -0.42 27.72 20.34
CA TYR A 340 -0.91 27.37 21.68
C TYR A 340 0.14 27.70 22.77
N GLY A 341 1.15 28.50 22.42
CA GLY A 341 2.36 28.73 23.18
C GLY A 341 3.45 27.69 22.87
N HIS A 342 4.73 28.12 22.99
CA HIS A 342 5.88 27.32 22.56
C HIS A 342 5.88 25.89 23.17
N SER A 343 5.78 25.78 24.50
CA SER A 343 5.79 24.48 25.20
C SER A 343 4.70 23.53 24.71
N ARG A 344 3.50 24.03 24.44
CA ARG A 344 2.39 23.20 23.97
C ARG A 344 2.54 22.81 22.50
N ASN A 345 3.03 23.72 21.66
CA ASN A 345 3.34 23.40 20.27
C ASN A 345 4.37 22.25 20.19
N MET A 346 5.42 22.32 21.02
CA MET A 346 6.44 21.26 21.11
C MET A 346 5.86 19.95 21.62
N LYS A 347 4.96 19.99 22.60
CA LYS A 347 4.29 18.79 23.10
C LYS A 347 3.40 18.13 22.03
N ILE A 348 2.68 18.92 21.26
CA ILE A 348 1.87 18.41 20.11
C ILE A 348 2.81 17.73 19.10
N ALA A 349 3.89 18.39 18.71
CA ALA A 349 4.85 17.88 17.75
C ALA A 349 5.50 16.57 18.24
N SER A 350 6.01 16.54 19.47
CA SER A 350 6.66 15.35 20.04
C SER A 350 5.70 14.16 20.21
N THR A 351 4.43 14.41 20.56
CA THR A 351 3.41 13.36 20.64
C THR A 351 3.17 12.72 19.28
N LEU A 352 2.99 13.53 18.23
CA LEU A 352 2.76 13.03 16.87
C LEU A 352 4.01 12.35 16.30
N GLN A 353 5.19 12.86 16.62
CA GLN A 353 6.46 12.24 16.24
C GLN A 353 6.65 10.87 16.90
N GLY A 354 6.29 10.72 18.18
CA GLY A 354 6.32 9.44 18.86
C GLY A 354 5.39 8.39 18.22
N ILE A 355 4.22 8.83 17.73
CA ILE A 355 3.31 7.92 16.99
C ILE A 355 3.91 7.55 15.63
N ASP A 356 4.53 8.48 14.89
CA ASP A 356 5.20 8.18 13.64
C ASP A 356 6.34 7.17 13.84
N ALA A 357 7.20 7.39 14.84
CA ALA A 357 8.26 6.46 15.17
C ALA A 357 7.72 5.05 15.51
N LYS A 358 6.58 4.98 16.20
CA LYS A 358 5.91 3.70 16.45
C LYS A 358 5.39 3.05 15.16
N ILE A 359 4.77 3.81 14.27
CA ILE A 359 4.30 3.32 12.97
C ILE A 359 5.48 2.78 12.14
N ASP A 360 6.60 3.51 12.06
CA ASP A 360 7.79 3.10 11.31
C ASP A 360 8.41 1.81 11.88
N ASN A 361 8.43 1.66 13.20
CA ASN A 361 8.86 0.43 13.85
C ASN A 361 7.95 -0.76 13.47
N GLU A 362 6.62 -0.57 13.54
CA GLU A 362 5.67 -1.63 13.19
C GLU A 362 5.72 -2.00 11.71
N LEU A 363 5.96 -1.04 10.81
CA LEU A 363 6.20 -1.30 9.38
C LEU A 363 7.49 -2.12 9.17
N SER A 364 8.53 -1.85 9.95
CA SER A 364 9.78 -2.61 9.90
C SER A 364 9.56 -4.06 10.37
N VAL A 365 8.81 -4.25 11.44
CA VAL A 365 8.42 -5.59 11.94
C VAL A 365 7.59 -6.34 10.90
N LEU A 366 6.62 -5.68 10.27
CA LEU A 366 5.82 -6.27 9.19
C LEU A 366 6.69 -6.76 8.03
N LYS A 367 7.68 -5.95 7.63
CA LYS A 367 8.65 -6.33 6.59
C LYS A 367 9.44 -7.58 6.97
N LEU A 368 9.83 -7.71 8.23
CA LEU A 368 10.55 -8.90 8.72
C LEU A 368 9.68 -10.15 8.69
N PHE A 369 8.40 -10.07 9.12
CA PHE A 369 7.48 -11.21 9.04
C PHE A 369 7.24 -11.67 7.60
N ASN A 370 7.06 -10.72 6.66
CA ASN A 370 6.91 -11.06 5.23
C ASN A 370 8.17 -11.75 4.67
N ARG A 371 9.37 -11.26 5.03
CA ARG A 371 10.62 -11.90 4.63
C ARG A 371 10.76 -13.30 5.21
N GLN A 372 10.40 -13.48 6.48
CA GLN A 372 10.41 -14.80 7.14
C GLN A 372 9.45 -15.77 6.44
N LYS A 373 8.21 -15.34 6.15
CA LYS A 373 7.23 -16.15 5.41
C LYS A 373 7.79 -16.59 4.06
N ASN A 374 8.31 -15.65 3.27
CA ASN A 374 8.85 -15.96 1.94
C ASN A 374 10.05 -16.91 2.02
N TYR A 375 10.93 -16.74 3.00
CA TYR A 375 12.04 -17.66 3.24
C TYR A 375 11.54 -19.07 3.56
N LEU A 376 10.59 -19.21 4.48
CA LEU A 376 10.02 -20.51 4.83
C LEU A 376 9.31 -21.18 3.65
N LEU A 377 8.54 -20.44 2.86
CA LEU A 377 7.90 -20.94 1.64
C LEU A 377 8.94 -21.43 0.61
N SER A 378 10.12 -20.82 0.57
CA SER A 378 11.21 -21.26 -0.33
C SER A 378 11.97 -22.47 0.17
N GLN A 379 11.98 -22.74 1.49
CA GLN A 379 12.74 -23.83 2.10
C GLN A 379 11.92 -25.08 2.40
N MET A 380 10.62 -24.91 2.66
CA MET A 380 9.75 -26.04 3.08
C MET A 380 9.11 -26.79 1.91
N PHE A 381 9.10 -26.20 0.74
CA PHE A 381 8.51 -26.76 -0.48
C PHE A 381 9.57 -26.82 -1.57
N ILE A 382 10.31 -27.93 -1.60
CA ILE A 382 11.41 -28.18 -2.56
C ILE A 382 10.90 -29.09 -3.67
#